data_d8fd413b235e73b6c8e88fd4fca9ea53
#
_entry.id   d8fd413b235e73b6c8e88fd4fca9ea53
#
_cell.length_a   1.000
_cell.length_b   1.000
_cell.length_c   1.000
_cell.angle_alpha   90.00
_cell.angle_beta   90.00
_cell.angle_gamma   90.00
#
_symmetry.space_group_name_H-M   'P 1'
#
loop_
_entity.id
_entity.type
_entity.pdbx_description
1 polymer ?
#
loop_
_entity_poly.entity_id
_entity_poly.type
_entity_poly.pdbx_seq_one_letter_code
_entity_poly.pdbx_strand_id
1 'polypeptide(L)'
;IATVSDSNINDLNLAVEKSKSIFPYWSKLNIRDRAEVMFQLKSILEKNMEELSCLIALDNGKTVEDAKGSILRGKEVVEFATSLPSLLNGDSSQVADGITCTLSYEPIGVVAGITPFNFPAMVPLWMIPIAITTGNCFILKPSEQTPLSALKIAEYLKEAGLPDEVFQVINGSRDIVEGISDHQDIEAVAFVGSSKIAKIVYSRSTALGKRALCLGGAKNHMIVVPDADLNSTAKGLLASSMGSAGQRCMAASVAVGVANIDPIIQQLVKEANEFKLGVDMGTIISKEAFDRITKYIDEAEKMGADILIDGRNATPPKDYENGYWLGVTILDNVSPDWPCAQEEIFGPVLSIIRTESLEQAMKIENDNTYGNAAAVFTTSGEIAKTISENASAGMIGINIGVPVPREPYSFGGWKESKYGHGDITGKSGVHFWTNLKKVTARWPESEEPWKKYF
;
A
#
# COMPACT_ATOMS: atom_id res chain seq x y z
N ILE A 1 11.17 18.53 13.40
CA ILE A 1 9.94 19.18 12.90
C ILE A 1 8.89 19.22 14.01
N ALA A 2 8.62 18.09 14.64
CA ALA A 2 7.71 17.97 15.78
C ALA A 2 8.17 16.90 16.76
N THR A 3 7.63 16.94 17.97
CA THR A 3 7.78 15.88 18.97
C THR A 3 6.42 15.24 19.19
N VAL A 4 6.35 13.91 19.12
CA VAL A 4 5.15 13.12 19.43
C VAL A 4 5.40 12.23 20.63
N SER A 5 4.33 11.82 21.33
CA SER A 5 4.45 10.89 22.46
C SER A 5 5.00 9.55 21.97
N ASP A 6 5.90 8.95 22.75
CA ASP A 6 6.30 7.55 22.59
C ASP A 6 5.43 6.74 23.54
N SER A 7 4.35 6.15 23.03
CA SER A 7 3.36 5.42 23.81
C SER A 7 3.94 4.10 24.32
N ASN A 8 3.45 3.67 25.47
CA ASN A 8 3.78 2.39 26.08
C ASN A 8 2.59 1.41 26.03
N ILE A 9 2.76 0.22 26.54
CA ILE A 9 1.74 -0.83 26.53
C ILE A 9 0.47 -0.45 27.31
N ASN A 10 0.57 0.39 28.37
CA ASN A 10 -0.60 0.84 29.11
C ASN A 10 -1.44 1.80 28.29
N ASP A 11 -0.81 2.65 27.47
CA ASP A 11 -1.51 3.55 26.53
C ASP A 11 -2.26 2.74 25.48
N LEU A 12 -1.65 1.67 24.96
CA LEU A 12 -2.30 0.74 24.03
C LEU A 12 -3.50 0.04 24.69
N ASN A 13 -3.32 -0.48 25.90
CA ASN A 13 -4.40 -1.14 26.63
C ASN A 13 -5.59 -0.20 26.87
N LEU A 14 -5.32 1.05 27.25
CA LEU A 14 -6.34 2.08 27.43
C LEU A 14 -7.07 2.39 26.11
N ALA A 15 -6.34 2.50 25.01
CA ALA A 15 -6.92 2.73 23.69
C ALA A 15 -7.86 1.58 23.27
N VAL A 16 -7.42 0.34 23.49
CA VAL A 16 -8.24 -0.85 23.20
C VAL A 16 -9.48 -0.90 24.08
N GLU A 17 -9.35 -0.63 25.38
CA GLU A 17 -10.48 -0.60 26.32
C GLU A 17 -11.55 0.42 25.90
N LYS A 18 -11.13 1.64 25.55
CA LYS A 18 -12.03 2.68 25.05
C LYS A 18 -12.71 2.30 23.74
N SER A 19 -11.95 1.73 22.79
CA SER A 19 -12.52 1.24 21.54
C SER A 19 -13.51 0.09 21.75
N LYS A 20 -13.25 -0.81 22.69
CA LYS A 20 -14.23 -1.86 23.10
C LYS A 20 -15.50 -1.27 23.69
N SER A 21 -15.38 -0.22 24.48
CA SER A 21 -16.53 0.44 25.12
C SER A 21 -17.47 1.09 24.11
N ILE A 22 -16.94 1.76 23.06
CA ILE A 22 -17.75 2.41 22.02
C ILE A 22 -18.24 1.45 20.94
N PHE A 23 -17.58 0.32 20.74
CA PHE A 23 -17.89 -0.64 19.66
C PHE A 23 -19.37 -1.08 19.62
N PRO A 24 -20.06 -1.41 20.74
CA PRO A 24 -21.46 -1.80 20.70
C PRO A 24 -22.41 -0.71 20.18
N TYR A 25 -22.07 0.54 20.39
CA TYR A 25 -22.80 1.68 19.82
C TYR A 25 -22.51 1.81 18.32
N TRP A 26 -21.22 1.90 17.93
CA TRP A 26 -20.80 2.12 16.55
C TRP A 26 -21.24 1.00 15.62
N SER A 27 -21.05 -0.24 16.02
CA SER A 27 -21.39 -1.43 15.22
C SER A 27 -22.89 -1.59 14.94
N LYS A 28 -23.76 -1.04 15.82
CA LYS A 28 -25.23 -1.11 15.68
C LYS A 28 -25.83 0.03 14.84
N LEU A 29 -25.09 1.09 14.60
CA LEU A 29 -25.56 2.12 13.66
C LEU A 29 -25.75 1.49 12.27
N ASN A 30 -26.73 1.97 11.53
CA ASN A 30 -26.90 1.50 10.16
C ASN A 30 -25.71 1.91 9.30
N ILE A 31 -25.43 1.14 8.27
CA ILE A 31 -24.23 1.36 7.42
C ILE A 31 -24.27 2.71 6.69
N ARG A 32 -25.47 3.29 6.44
CA ARG A 32 -25.59 4.60 5.78
C ARG A 32 -25.09 5.71 6.70
N ASP A 33 -25.44 5.66 7.99
CA ASP A 33 -24.98 6.65 8.97
C ASP A 33 -23.47 6.57 9.17
N ARG A 34 -22.89 5.35 9.16
CA ARG A 34 -21.43 5.18 9.18
C ARG A 34 -20.75 5.68 7.92
N ALA A 35 -21.35 5.47 6.76
CA ALA A 35 -20.83 5.95 5.49
C ALA A 35 -20.90 7.48 5.35
N GLU A 36 -21.82 8.16 6.05
CA GLU A 36 -21.91 9.63 6.07
C GLU A 36 -20.59 10.26 6.54
N VAL A 37 -19.94 9.66 7.52
CA VAL A 37 -18.61 10.09 7.98
C VAL A 37 -17.60 10.08 6.82
N MET A 38 -17.68 9.10 5.92
CA MET A 38 -16.78 9.01 4.76
C MET A 38 -17.11 10.07 3.70
N PHE A 39 -18.38 10.42 3.51
CA PHE A 39 -18.76 11.56 2.64
C PHE A 39 -18.17 12.87 3.17
N GLN A 40 -18.27 13.12 4.47
CA GLN A 40 -17.71 14.30 5.10
C GLN A 40 -16.17 14.28 5.03
N LEU A 41 -15.52 13.16 5.34
CA LEU A 41 -14.06 13.01 5.24
C LEU A 41 -13.56 13.29 3.83
N LYS A 42 -14.25 12.78 2.80
CA LYS A 42 -13.92 13.07 1.40
C LYS A 42 -13.91 14.58 1.13
N SER A 43 -14.96 15.27 1.54
CA SER A 43 -15.10 16.73 1.37
C SER A 43 -13.98 17.49 2.11
N ILE A 44 -13.65 17.07 3.33
CA ILE A 44 -12.58 17.66 4.14
C ILE A 44 -11.21 17.46 3.48
N LEU A 45 -10.92 16.25 2.97
CA LEU A 45 -9.69 15.95 2.24
C LEU A 45 -9.55 16.80 0.96
N GLU A 46 -10.65 16.99 0.21
CA GLU A 46 -10.65 17.83 -0.99
C GLU A 46 -10.39 19.30 -0.65
N LYS A 47 -11.03 19.83 0.38
CA LYS A 47 -10.87 21.20 0.84
C LYS A 47 -9.45 21.48 1.37
N ASN A 48 -8.85 20.51 2.04
CA ASN A 48 -7.55 20.69 2.72
C ASN A 48 -6.40 19.97 1.98
N MET A 49 -6.58 19.68 0.68
CA MET A 49 -5.60 18.94 -0.14
C MET A 49 -4.21 19.57 -0.08
N GLU A 50 -4.13 20.88 -0.23
CA GLU A 50 -2.86 21.61 -0.26
C GLU A 50 -2.15 21.56 1.11
N GLU A 51 -2.88 21.84 2.18
CA GLU A 51 -2.36 21.79 3.56
C GLU A 51 -1.79 20.40 3.89
N LEU A 52 -2.57 19.35 3.62
CA LEU A 52 -2.13 17.98 3.89
C LEU A 52 -0.95 17.58 3.01
N SER A 53 -0.90 18.02 1.75
CA SER A 53 0.23 17.75 0.85
C SER A 53 1.51 18.40 1.33
N CYS A 54 1.44 19.66 1.77
CA CYS A 54 2.59 20.37 2.36
C CYS A 54 3.05 19.71 3.67
N LEU A 55 2.11 19.26 4.51
CA LEU A 55 2.43 18.55 5.74
C LEU A 55 3.15 17.22 5.45
N ILE A 56 2.68 16.44 4.47
CA ILE A 56 3.33 15.20 4.05
C ILE A 56 4.72 15.48 3.49
N ALA A 57 4.87 16.49 2.63
CA ALA A 57 6.17 16.86 2.07
C ALA A 57 7.17 17.24 3.17
N LEU A 58 6.73 17.99 4.17
CA LEU A 58 7.53 18.39 5.32
C LEU A 58 7.93 17.18 6.20
N ASP A 59 6.99 16.28 6.46
CA ASP A 59 7.14 15.13 7.37
C ASP A 59 7.99 14.01 6.74
N ASN A 60 7.87 13.81 5.40
CA ASN A 60 8.44 12.68 4.67
C ASN A 60 9.64 13.05 3.78
N GLY A 61 9.72 14.31 3.31
CA GLY A 61 10.75 14.75 2.38
C GLY A 61 10.44 14.54 0.89
N LYS A 62 9.26 14.04 0.53
CA LYS A 62 8.82 13.95 -0.87
C LYS A 62 8.37 15.30 -1.42
N THR A 63 8.21 15.40 -2.74
CA THR A 63 7.66 16.61 -3.35
C THR A 63 6.18 16.79 -2.97
N VAL A 64 5.70 18.03 -3.01
CA VAL A 64 4.27 18.33 -2.78
C VAL A 64 3.39 17.63 -3.81
N GLU A 65 3.86 17.50 -5.05
CA GLU A 65 3.13 16.82 -6.12
C GLU A 65 3.01 15.30 -5.88
N ASP A 66 4.10 14.63 -5.45
CA ASP A 66 4.05 13.24 -5.00
C ASP A 66 3.09 13.05 -3.81
N ALA A 67 3.07 14.02 -2.89
CA ALA A 67 2.16 14.01 -1.75
C ALA A 67 0.70 14.13 -2.20
N LYS A 68 0.37 15.06 -3.10
CA LYS A 68 -0.96 15.20 -3.72
C LYS A 68 -1.41 13.90 -4.39
N GLY A 69 -0.55 13.33 -5.23
CA GLY A 69 -0.83 12.05 -5.89
C GLY A 69 -1.17 10.95 -4.89
N SER A 70 -0.44 10.87 -3.77
CA SER A 70 -0.70 9.89 -2.72
C SER A 70 -2.03 10.11 -1.99
N ILE A 71 -2.39 11.38 -1.69
CA ILE A 71 -3.67 11.70 -1.06
C ILE A 71 -4.83 11.34 -1.99
N LEU A 72 -4.73 11.67 -3.29
CA LEU A 72 -5.75 11.33 -4.28
C LEU A 72 -6.01 9.82 -4.31
N ARG A 73 -4.97 9.00 -4.24
CA ARG A 73 -5.11 7.54 -4.19
C ARG A 73 -5.75 7.06 -2.88
N GLY A 74 -5.42 7.65 -1.73
CA GLY A 74 -6.09 7.36 -0.46
C GLY A 74 -7.56 7.78 -0.49
N LYS A 75 -7.87 8.94 -1.10
CA LYS A 75 -9.24 9.44 -1.25
C LYS A 75 -10.12 8.52 -2.10
N GLU A 76 -9.58 7.83 -3.11
CA GLU A 76 -10.34 6.84 -3.89
C GLU A 76 -10.89 5.71 -2.99
N VAL A 77 -10.15 5.27 -1.98
CA VAL A 77 -10.64 4.29 -1.00
C VAL A 77 -11.72 4.88 -0.08
N VAL A 78 -11.60 6.16 0.29
CA VAL A 78 -12.68 6.86 1.02
C VAL A 78 -13.94 6.90 0.16
N GLU A 79 -13.83 7.23 -1.14
CA GLU A 79 -14.94 7.20 -2.09
C GLU A 79 -15.55 5.79 -2.21
N PHE A 80 -14.73 4.76 -2.30
CA PHE A 80 -15.22 3.38 -2.30
C PHE A 80 -16.01 3.07 -1.02
N ALA A 81 -15.53 3.51 0.14
CA ALA A 81 -16.23 3.29 1.41
C ALA A 81 -17.62 3.97 1.45
N THR A 82 -17.82 5.10 0.78
CA THR A 82 -19.15 5.72 0.64
C THR A 82 -20.15 4.85 -0.13
N SER A 83 -19.67 3.94 -0.97
CA SER A 83 -20.50 3.04 -1.77
C SER A 83 -20.90 1.74 -1.03
N LEU A 84 -20.30 1.46 0.11
CA LEU A 84 -20.53 0.21 0.86
C LEU A 84 -21.99 -0.04 1.22
N PRO A 85 -22.83 0.98 1.55
CA PRO A 85 -24.26 0.76 1.76
C PRO A 85 -25.00 0.09 0.58
N SER A 86 -24.50 0.29 -0.64
CA SER A 86 -25.06 -0.32 -1.85
C SER A 86 -24.37 -1.64 -2.23
N LEU A 87 -23.15 -1.87 -1.76
CA LEU A 87 -22.36 -3.07 -2.08
C LEU A 87 -22.55 -4.21 -1.07
N LEU A 88 -22.85 -3.88 0.19
CA LEU A 88 -22.99 -4.84 1.29
C LEU A 88 -24.46 -5.19 1.61
N ASN A 89 -25.27 -5.37 0.57
CA ASN A 89 -26.68 -5.70 0.74
C ASN A 89 -26.92 -7.14 1.30
N GLY A 90 -25.85 -7.96 1.38
CA GLY A 90 -25.98 -9.37 1.68
C GLY A 90 -26.70 -10.15 0.57
N ASP A 91 -27.01 -11.40 0.86
CA ASP A 91 -27.77 -12.27 -0.03
C ASP A 91 -28.96 -12.88 0.71
N SER A 92 -30.05 -13.13 0.00
CA SER A 92 -31.19 -13.87 0.52
C SER A 92 -31.75 -14.78 -0.57
N SER A 93 -31.89 -16.08 -0.26
CA SER A 93 -32.45 -17.04 -1.20
C SER A 93 -33.28 -18.11 -0.47
N GLN A 94 -34.32 -18.61 -1.15
CA GLN A 94 -35.01 -19.81 -0.73
C GLN A 94 -34.16 -21.03 -1.12
N VAL A 95 -33.60 -21.72 -0.15
CA VAL A 95 -32.69 -22.86 -0.36
C VAL A 95 -33.40 -24.21 -0.38
N ALA A 96 -34.63 -24.26 0.17
CA ALA A 96 -35.55 -25.41 0.07
C ALA A 96 -36.98 -24.92 0.34
N ASP A 97 -37.97 -25.82 0.21
CA ASP A 97 -39.37 -25.49 0.49
C ASP A 97 -39.60 -24.97 1.91
N GLY A 98 -40.02 -23.71 2.01
CA GLY A 98 -40.23 -23.01 3.27
C GLY A 98 -38.97 -22.68 4.05
N ILE A 99 -37.77 -22.85 3.47
CA ILE A 99 -36.49 -22.53 4.12
C ILE A 99 -35.79 -21.40 3.35
N THR A 100 -35.55 -20.29 4.04
CA THR A 100 -34.78 -19.13 3.53
C THR A 100 -33.41 -19.10 4.20
N CYS A 101 -32.35 -18.82 3.43
CA CYS A 101 -31.03 -18.51 3.93
C CYS A 101 -30.68 -17.06 3.59
N THR A 102 -30.26 -16.29 4.60
CA THR A 102 -29.76 -14.92 4.45
C THR A 102 -28.31 -14.84 4.85
N LEU A 103 -27.55 -13.98 4.17
CA LEU A 103 -26.15 -13.70 4.45
C LEU A 103 -25.99 -12.22 4.78
N SER A 104 -25.29 -11.90 5.88
CA SER A 104 -24.95 -10.54 6.26
C SER A 104 -23.45 -10.40 6.57
N TYR A 105 -22.95 -9.16 6.44
CA TYR A 105 -21.59 -8.78 6.83
C TYR A 105 -21.63 -8.15 8.21
N GLU A 106 -20.89 -8.73 9.16
CA GLU A 106 -20.83 -8.28 10.53
C GLU A 106 -19.45 -7.74 10.87
N PRO A 107 -19.31 -6.62 11.60
CA PRO A 107 -18.01 -6.15 12.08
C PRO A 107 -17.36 -7.18 13.01
N ILE A 108 -16.03 -7.16 13.07
CA ILE A 108 -15.28 -8.14 13.87
C ILE A 108 -14.89 -7.61 15.26
N GLY A 109 -14.84 -6.29 15.47
CA GLY A 109 -14.52 -5.72 16.78
C GLY A 109 -13.53 -4.56 16.71
N VAL A 110 -12.57 -4.55 17.64
CA VAL A 110 -11.43 -3.64 17.58
C VAL A 110 -10.38 -4.22 16.67
N VAL A 111 -9.94 -3.43 15.71
CA VAL A 111 -8.94 -3.83 14.71
C VAL A 111 -7.79 -2.84 14.67
N ALA A 112 -6.64 -3.24 14.17
CA ALA A 112 -5.48 -2.37 14.12
C ALA A 112 -4.81 -2.34 12.75
N GLY A 113 -4.19 -1.20 12.45
CA GLY A 113 -3.32 -0.98 11.29
C GLY A 113 -1.95 -0.47 11.71
N ILE A 114 -0.89 -1.03 11.13
CA ILE A 114 0.49 -0.60 11.30
C ILE A 114 1.00 -0.15 9.94
N THR A 115 1.40 1.12 9.81
CA THR A 115 1.66 1.73 8.51
C THR A 115 3.07 2.30 8.38
N PRO A 116 3.65 2.32 7.16
CA PRO A 116 5.02 2.73 6.91
C PRO A 116 5.15 4.25 6.75
N PHE A 117 6.40 4.72 6.69
CA PHE A 117 6.74 6.14 6.55
C PHE A 117 6.48 6.71 5.15
N ASN A 118 6.60 5.89 4.10
CA ASN A 118 6.68 6.37 2.71
C ASN A 118 5.36 6.89 2.15
N PHE A 119 4.23 6.45 2.69
CA PHE A 119 2.88 6.94 2.35
C PHE A 119 2.06 7.17 3.61
N PRO A 120 2.40 8.21 4.41
CA PRO A 120 1.87 8.37 5.76
C PRO A 120 0.39 8.75 5.83
N ALA A 121 -0.23 9.13 4.70
CA ALA A 121 -1.67 9.35 4.57
C ALA A 121 -2.33 8.24 3.74
N MET A 122 -1.76 7.87 2.58
CA MET A 122 -2.38 6.92 1.65
C MET A 122 -2.60 5.55 2.28
N VAL A 123 -1.57 4.97 2.90
CA VAL A 123 -1.68 3.61 3.48
C VAL A 123 -2.65 3.55 4.66
N PRO A 124 -2.67 4.50 5.61
CA PRO A 124 -3.77 4.58 6.57
C PRO A 124 -5.16 4.65 5.90
N LEU A 125 -5.32 5.45 4.85
CA LEU A 125 -6.59 5.56 4.12
C LEU A 125 -6.95 4.31 3.28
N TRP A 126 -6.04 3.35 3.10
CA TRP A 126 -6.39 2.03 2.55
C TRP A 126 -7.17 1.15 3.53
N MET A 127 -6.94 1.36 4.83
CA MET A 127 -7.47 0.51 5.90
C MET A 127 -8.66 1.14 6.61
N ILE A 128 -8.50 2.39 7.07
CA ILE A 128 -9.42 3.09 7.97
C ILE A 128 -10.84 3.19 7.37
N PRO A 129 -11.04 3.68 6.13
CA PRO A 129 -12.38 3.91 5.61
C PRO A 129 -13.23 2.64 5.55
N ILE A 130 -12.64 1.55 5.06
CA ILE A 130 -13.36 0.27 4.94
C ILE A 130 -13.65 -0.32 6.32
N ALA A 131 -12.67 -0.36 7.21
CA ALA A 131 -12.82 -0.93 8.55
C ALA A 131 -13.88 -0.19 9.38
N ILE A 132 -13.85 1.15 9.38
CA ILE A 132 -14.79 1.98 10.14
C ILE A 132 -16.20 1.90 9.55
N THR A 133 -16.34 2.00 8.23
CA THR A 133 -17.67 1.94 7.58
C THR A 133 -18.32 0.58 7.74
N THR A 134 -17.54 -0.51 7.79
CA THR A 134 -18.07 -1.85 8.09
C THR A 134 -18.43 -2.04 9.58
N GLY A 135 -18.14 -1.06 10.45
CA GLY A 135 -18.62 -1.03 11.85
C GLY A 135 -17.57 -1.39 12.89
N ASN A 136 -16.30 -1.51 12.52
CA ASN A 136 -15.21 -1.76 13.46
C ASN A 136 -14.72 -0.47 14.14
N CYS A 137 -14.06 -0.61 15.29
CA CYS A 137 -13.21 0.41 15.87
C CYS A 137 -11.77 0.17 15.43
N PHE A 138 -11.03 1.24 15.12
CA PHE A 138 -9.71 1.13 14.48
C PHE A 138 -8.62 1.82 15.27
N ILE A 139 -7.54 1.11 15.55
CA ILE A 139 -6.32 1.64 16.17
C ILE A 139 -5.23 1.71 15.11
N LEU A 140 -4.71 2.91 14.86
CA LEU A 140 -3.62 3.15 13.92
C LEU A 140 -2.29 3.34 14.66
N LYS A 141 -1.28 2.54 14.30
CA LYS A 141 0.12 2.81 14.64
C LYS A 141 0.83 3.32 13.38
N PRO A 142 1.03 4.62 13.22
CA PRO A 142 1.80 5.17 12.10
C PRO A 142 3.29 4.93 12.28
N SER A 143 4.08 5.20 11.23
CA SER A 143 5.54 5.25 11.38
C SER A 143 5.95 6.38 12.32
N GLU A 144 6.89 6.09 13.22
CA GLU A 144 7.52 7.07 14.10
C GLU A 144 8.31 8.14 13.35
N GLN A 145 8.69 7.86 12.10
CA GLN A 145 9.41 8.80 11.23
C GLN A 145 8.49 9.85 10.59
N THR A 146 7.18 9.53 10.41
CA THR A 146 6.22 10.40 9.72
C THR A 146 4.84 10.34 10.40
N PRO A 147 4.72 10.77 11.66
CA PRO A 147 3.48 10.63 12.43
C PRO A 147 2.46 11.73 12.16
N LEU A 148 2.87 12.89 11.65
CA LEU A 148 2.03 14.09 11.62
C LEU A 148 0.81 13.93 10.72
N SER A 149 0.97 13.27 9.57
CA SER A 149 -0.13 13.03 8.64
C SER A 149 -1.22 12.15 9.23
N ALA A 150 -0.85 11.15 10.04
CA ALA A 150 -1.82 10.29 10.72
C ALA A 150 -2.61 11.04 11.80
N LEU A 151 -1.96 11.93 12.54
CA LEU A 151 -2.60 12.81 13.51
C LEU A 151 -3.59 13.77 12.83
N LYS A 152 -3.20 14.32 11.66
CA LYS A 152 -4.08 15.19 10.88
C LYS A 152 -5.30 14.44 10.32
N ILE A 153 -5.14 13.19 9.90
CA ILE A 153 -6.28 12.33 9.51
C ILE A 153 -7.23 12.09 10.70
N ALA A 154 -6.70 11.92 11.92
CA ALA A 154 -7.54 11.79 13.11
C ALA A 154 -8.38 13.05 13.37
N GLU A 155 -7.77 14.25 13.21
CA GLU A 155 -8.51 15.52 13.29
C GLU A 155 -9.61 15.59 12.23
N TYR A 156 -9.33 15.21 10.99
CA TYR A 156 -10.31 15.21 9.90
C TYR A 156 -11.44 14.21 10.12
N LEU A 157 -11.16 13.03 10.67
CA LEU A 157 -12.21 12.06 11.03
C LEU A 157 -13.12 12.60 12.13
N LYS A 158 -12.55 13.28 13.13
CA LYS A 158 -13.34 13.95 14.18
C LYS A 158 -14.19 15.09 13.59
N GLU A 159 -13.64 15.94 12.72
CA GLU A 159 -14.37 16.99 11.99
C GLU A 159 -15.48 16.39 11.12
N ALA A 160 -15.25 15.22 10.52
CA ALA A 160 -16.23 14.46 9.74
C ALA A 160 -17.38 13.86 10.59
N GLY A 161 -17.35 14.02 11.90
CA GLY A 161 -18.39 13.55 12.82
C GLY A 161 -18.19 12.12 13.31
N LEU A 162 -17.01 11.54 13.17
CA LEU A 162 -16.70 10.23 13.76
C LEU A 162 -16.71 10.36 15.29
N PRO A 163 -17.45 9.51 16.02
CA PRO A 163 -17.41 9.52 17.48
C PRO A 163 -16.00 9.26 18.01
N ASP A 164 -15.65 9.94 19.10
CA ASP A 164 -14.39 9.70 19.81
C ASP A 164 -14.28 8.19 20.13
N GLU A 165 -13.04 7.68 20.13
CA GLU A 165 -12.67 6.29 20.46
C GLU A 165 -13.02 5.23 19.40
N VAL A 166 -13.78 5.57 18.32
CA VAL A 166 -13.93 4.69 17.15
C VAL A 166 -12.64 4.61 16.35
N PHE A 167 -11.90 5.72 16.31
CA PHE A 167 -10.56 5.78 15.69
C PHE A 167 -9.56 6.39 16.67
N GLN A 168 -8.43 5.72 16.85
CA GLN A 168 -7.37 6.19 17.72
C GLN A 168 -5.99 6.01 17.07
N VAL A 169 -5.07 6.94 17.35
CA VAL A 169 -3.67 6.89 16.90
C VAL A 169 -2.78 6.62 18.11
N ILE A 170 -1.97 5.59 18.02
CA ILE A 170 -0.94 5.22 19.02
C ILE A 170 0.43 5.32 18.36
N ASN A 171 1.17 6.35 18.71
CA ASN A 171 2.57 6.46 18.32
C ASN A 171 3.43 5.49 19.14
N GLY A 172 4.56 5.12 18.62
CA GLY A 172 5.50 4.23 19.32
C GLY A 172 6.28 3.36 18.35
N SER A 173 7.22 2.63 18.89
CA SER A 173 8.18 1.83 18.15
C SER A 173 7.83 0.33 18.20
N ARG A 174 8.83 -0.52 18.35
CA ARG A 174 8.72 -1.98 18.34
C ARG A 174 7.74 -2.50 19.38
N ASP A 175 7.76 -1.97 20.61
CA ASP A 175 6.94 -2.49 21.72
C ASP A 175 5.43 -2.35 21.43
N ILE A 176 5.04 -1.27 20.77
CA ILE A 176 3.64 -1.08 20.33
C ILE A 176 3.28 -2.01 19.18
N VAL A 177 4.18 -2.27 18.23
CA VAL A 177 3.95 -3.24 17.15
C VAL A 177 3.74 -4.64 17.71
N GLU A 178 4.60 -5.05 18.65
CA GLU A 178 4.48 -6.33 19.34
C GLU A 178 3.21 -6.37 20.21
N GLY A 179 2.93 -5.29 20.95
CA GLY A 179 1.72 -5.15 21.77
C GLY A 179 0.45 -5.30 20.95
N ILE A 180 0.32 -4.63 19.81
CA ILE A 180 -0.82 -4.77 18.88
C ILE A 180 -0.94 -6.22 18.40
N SER A 181 0.17 -6.84 18.02
CA SER A 181 0.18 -8.22 17.54
C SER A 181 -0.29 -9.21 18.61
N ASP A 182 0.03 -8.96 19.87
CA ASP A 182 -0.25 -9.87 21.00
C ASP A 182 -1.53 -9.55 21.77
N HIS A 183 -2.12 -8.36 21.64
CA HIS A 183 -3.26 -7.92 22.44
C HIS A 183 -4.52 -8.76 22.20
N GLN A 184 -5.06 -9.43 23.20
CA GLN A 184 -6.15 -10.39 23.06
C GLN A 184 -7.47 -9.81 22.52
N ASP A 185 -7.71 -8.52 22.73
CA ASP A 185 -8.93 -7.84 22.31
C ASP A 185 -8.81 -7.13 20.95
N ILE A 186 -7.69 -7.30 20.24
CA ILE A 186 -7.54 -6.87 18.84
C ILE A 186 -7.80 -8.08 17.95
N GLU A 187 -8.87 -8.03 17.16
CA GLU A 187 -9.38 -9.15 16.36
C GLU A 187 -8.64 -9.32 15.02
N ALA A 188 -8.17 -8.22 14.44
CA ALA A 188 -7.44 -8.25 13.17
C ALA A 188 -6.32 -7.21 13.14
N VAL A 189 -5.23 -7.55 12.45
CA VAL A 189 -4.07 -6.68 12.24
C VAL A 189 -3.76 -6.60 10.75
N ALA A 190 -3.77 -5.38 10.22
CA ALA A 190 -3.21 -5.09 8.90
C ALA A 190 -1.85 -4.39 9.06
N PHE A 191 -0.88 -4.81 8.27
CA PHE A 191 0.48 -4.29 8.31
C PHE A 191 0.98 -3.96 6.90
N VAL A 192 1.66 -2.84 6.75
CA VAL A 192 2.45 -2.54 5.55
C VAL A 192 3.84 -2.07 5.99
N GLY A 193 4.89 -2.70 5.47
CA GLY A 193 6.27 -2.37 5.80
C GLY A 193 7.27 -3.36 5.21
N SER A 194 8.45 -3.53 5.84
CA SER A 194 9.46 -4.48 5.34
C SER A 194 9.00 -5.94 5.49
N SER A 195 9.39 -6.82 4.55
CA SER A 195 9.02 -8.24 4.58
C SER A 195 9.43 -8.94 5.87
N LYS A 196 10.58 -8.60 6.42
CA LYS A 196 11.04 -9.15 7.70
C LYS A 196 10.05 -8.88 8.85
N ILE A 197 9.57 -7.64 8.95
CA ILE A 197 8.61 -7.26 10.00
C ILE A 197 7.21 -7.76 9.67
N ALA A 198 6.80 -7.73 8.39
CA ALA A 198 5.53 -8.30 7.93
C ALA A 198 5.39 -9.77 8.35
N LYS A 199 6.44 -10.57 8.16
CA LYS A 199 6.48 -11.98 8.59
C LYS A 199 6.37 -12.15 10.11
N ILE A 200 7.02 -11.27 10.88
CA ILE A 200 6.95 -11.30 12.36
C ILE A 200 5.53 -10.96 12.84
N VAL A 201 4.97 -9.85 12.36
CA VAL A 201 3.62 -9.42 12.73
C VAL A 201 2.58 -10.48 12.35
N TYR A 202 2.68 -11.03 11.14
CA TYR A 202 1.81 -12.11 10.68
C TYR A 202 1.89 -13.33 11.60
N SER A 203 3.11 -13.82 11.87
CA SER A 203 3.31 -15.02 12.67
C SER A 203 2.83 -14.85 14.12
N ARG A 204 3.09 -13.70 14.75
CA ARG A 204 2.63 -13.40 16.12
C ARG A 204 1.10 -13.32 16.18
N SER A 205 0.50 -12.53 15.29
CA SER A 205 -0.96 -12.35 15.27
C SER A 205 -1.71 -13.66 15.00
N THR A 206 -1.27 -14.43 14.02
CA THR A 206 -1.94 -15.69 13.67
C THR A 206 -1.72 -16.80 14.72
N ALA A 207 -0.61 -16.81 15.45
CA ALA A 207 -0.39 -17.71 16.56
C ALA A 207 -1.44 -17.53 17.69
N LEU A 208 -2.06 -16.36 17.78
CA LEU A 208 -3.15 -16.06 18.71
C LEU A 208 -4.55 -16.18 18.08
N GLY A 209 -4.64 -16.75 16.88
CA GLY A 209 -5.90 -16.93 16.17
C GLY A 209 -6.48 -15.66 15.54
N LYS A 210 -5.74 -14.55 15.55
CA LYS A 210 -6.17 -13.29 14.93
C LYS A 210 -6.13 -13.36 13.43
N ARG A 211 -6.97 -12.58 12.79
CA ARG A 211 -6.88 -12.31 11.37
C ARG A 211 -5.71 -11.36 11.11
N ALA A 212 -4.82 -11.71 10.20
CA ALA A 212 -3.67 -10.87 9.84
C ALA A 212 -3.49 -10.79 8.32
N LEU A 213 -3.22 -9.58 7.83
CA LEU A 213 -2.84 -9.31 6.45
C LEU A 213 -1.64 -8.36 6.47
N CYS A 214 -0.48 -8.88 6.08
CA CYS A 214 0.78 -8.15 6.19
C CYS A 214 1.43 -8.04 4.80
N LEU A 215 1.48 -6.81 4.27
CA LEU A 215 2.14 -6.49 3.02
C LEU A 215 3.61 -6.16 3.30
N GLY A 216 4.49 -6.87 2.60
CA GLY A 216 5.94 -6.76 2.74
C GLY A 216 6.57 -5.90 1.66
N GLY A 217 7.89 -6.08 1.49
CA GLY A 217 8.69 -5.45 0.45
C GLY A 217 8.43 -6.01 -0.95
N ALA A 218 9.15 -5.47 -1.91
CA ALA A 218 9.01 -5.83 -3.31
C ALA A 218 10.33 -5.65 -4.06
N LYS A 219 10.47 -6.38 -5.18
CA LYS A 219 11.49 -6.15 -6.20
C LYS A 219 10.81 -6.24 -7.56
N ASN A 220 10.15 -5.16 -7.96
CA ASN A 220 9.32 -5.17 -9.17
C ASN A 220 10.17 -5.06 -10.42
N HIS A 221 9.84 -5.89 -11.41
CA HIS A 221 10.52 -5.96 -12.71
C HIS A 221 9.69 -5.28 -13.81
N MET A 222 10.38 -4.57 -14.69
CA MET A 222 9.85 -4.04 -15.94
C MET A 222 10.53 -4.74 -17.11
N ILE A 223 9.81 -5.60 -17.82
CA ILE A 223 10.31 -6.24 -19.03
C ILE A 223 10.17 -5.24 -20.18
N VAL A 224 11.26 -5.00 -20.89
CA VAL A 224 11.32 -4.05 -22.00
C VAL A 224 11.74 -4.81 -23.26
N VAL A 225 10.89 -4.76 -24.29
CA VAL A 225 11.18 -5.41 -25.57
C VAL A 225 11.46 -4.37 -26.67
N PRO A 226 12.17 -4.73 -27.76
CA PRO A 226 12.61 -3.76 -28.76
C PRO A 226 11.50 -3.02 -29.51
N ASP A 227 10.26 -3.57 -29.53
CA ASP A 227 9.10 -2.94 -30.17
C ASP A 227 8.40 -1.90 -29.28
N ALA A 228 8.85 -1.72 -28.02
CA ALA A 228 8.27 -0.75 -27.10
C ALA A 228 8.44 0.69 -27.63
N ASP A 229 7.42 1.53 -27.39
CA ASP A 229 7.51 2.94 -27.76
C ASP A 229 8.65 3.64 -26.99
N LEU A 230 9.55 4.24 -27.72
CA LEU A 230 10.80 4.81 -27.22
C LEU A 230 10.57 5.83 -26.08
N ASN A 231 9.70 6.80 -26.32
CA ASN A 231 9.55 7.94 -25.41
C ASN A 231 8.70 7.59 -24.19
N SER A 232 7.59 6.90 -24.40
CA SER A 232 6.71 6.50 -23.29
C SER A 232 7.38 5.47 -22.39
N THR A 233 8.19 4.56 -22.96
CA THR A 233 8.94 3.57 -22.19
C THR A 233 10.02 4.23 -21.34
N ALA A 234 10.85 5.11 -21.92
CA ALA A 234 11.91 5.81 -21.17
C ALA A 234 11.31 6.61 -19.98
N LYS A 235 10.25 7.38 -20.22
CA LYS A 235 9.53 8.11 -19.17
C LYS A 235 8.88 7.18 -18.16
N GLY A 236 8.30 6.08 -18.61
CA GLY A 236 7.69 5.06 -17.76
C GLY A 236 8.71 4.40 -16.81
N LEU A 237 9.88 4.02 -17.33
CA LEU A 237 11.00 3.48 -16.54
C LEU A 237 11.46 4.48 -15.47
N LEU A 238 11.68 5.73 -15.86
CA LEU A 238 12.15 6.78 -14.94
C LEU A 238 11.12 7.09 -13.86
N ALA A 239 9.87 7.34 -14.23
CA ALA A 239 8.79 7.63 -13.27
C ALA A 239 8.53 6.46 -12.31
N SER A 240 8.66 5.21 -12.80
CA SER A 240 8.42 4.01 -12.00
C SER A 240 9.52 3.75 -10.99
N SER A 241 10.77 4.04 -11.33
CA SER A 241 11.91 3.80 -10.45
C SER A 241 12.24 4.98 -9.54
N MET A 242 12.04 6.23 -9.99
CA MET A 242 12.50 7.43 -9.27
C MET A 242 11.42 8.16 -8.47
N GLY A 243 10.14 7.96 -8.75
CA GLY A 243 9.07 8.66 -8.02
C GLY A 243 9.16 8.44 -6.51
N SER A 244 8.95 9.48 -5.73
CA SER A 244 9.19 9.53 -4.28
C SER A 244 10.60 9.07 -3.88
N ALA A 245 11.61 9.39 -4.68
CA ALA A 245 12.99 8.94 -4.53
C ALA A 245 13.15 7.40 -4.47
N GLY A 246 12.34 6.67 -5.23
CA GLY A 246 12.33 5.21 -5.23
C GLY A 246 11.81 4.55 -3.94
N GLN A 247 11.34 5.34 -2.97
CA GLN A 247 10.87 4.86 -1.67
C GLN A 247 9.39 4.41 -1.74
N ARG A 248 9.08 3.54 -2.69
CA ARG A 248 7.73 3.00 -2.93
C ARG A 248 7.78 1.48 -3.02
N CYS A 249 6.84 0.79 -2.37
CA CYS A 249 6.67 -0.66 -2.54
C CYS A 249 6.35 -1.07 -3.99
N MET A 250 5.80 -0.13 -4.77
CA MET A 250 5.51 -0.32 -6.19
C MET A 250 6.61 0.23 -7.10
N ALA A 251 7.71 0.79 -6.56
CA ALA A 251 8.82 1.22 -7.40
C ALA A 251 9.34 0.01 -8.21
N ALA A 252 9.43 0.18 -9.52
CA ALA A 252 9.98 -0.83 -10.38
C ALA A 252 11.47 -0.52 -10.58
N SER A 253 12.30 -1.16 -9.76
CA SER A 253 13.74 -0.88 -9.62
C SER A 253 14.63 -1.77 -10.49
N VAL A 254 14.03 -2.68 -11.27
CA VAL A 254 14.73 -3.54 -12.23
C VAL A 254 14.07 -3.44 -13.60
N ALA A 255 14.84 -3.09 -14.62
CA ALA A 255 14.45 -3.21 -16.02
C ALA A 255 15.12 -4.44 -16.62
N VAL A 256 14.34 -5.37 -17.17
CA VAL A 256 14.86 -6.56 -17.87
C VAL A 256 14.69 -6.34 -19.36
N GLY A 257 15.78 -6.00 -20.02
CA GLY A 257 15.83 -5.72 -21.46
C GLY A 257 15.98 -6.98 -22.27
N VAL A 258 15.12 -7.16 -23.26
CA VAL A 258 15.15 -8.28 -24.20
C VAL A 258 15.86 -7.83 -25.48
N ALA A 259 16.86 -8.58 -25.93
CA ALA A 259 17.64 -8.26 -27.12
C ALA A 259 18.17 -6.80 -27.10
N ASN A 260 18.06 -6.07 -28.21
CA ASN A 260 18.62 -4.71 -28.29
C ASN A 260 17.58 -3.66 -27.86
N ILE A 261 17.76 -3.09 -26.66
CA ILE A 261 17.00 -1.95 -26.12
C ILE A 261 17.85 -0.68 -25.98
N ASP A 262 19.05 -0.63 -26.58
CA ASP A 262 19.95 0.53 -26.47
C ASP A 262 19.32 1.87 -26.84
N PRO A 263 18.46 1.98 -27.87
CA PRO A 263 17.77 3.23 -28.14
C PRO A 263 16.90 3.72 -26.96
N ILE A 264 16.22 2.78 -26.28
CA ILE A 264 15.37 3.09 -25.11
C ILE A 264 16.25 3.54 -23.94
N ILE A 265 17.39 2.87 -23.71
CA ILE A 265 18.32 3.24 -22.63
C ILE A 265 18.94 4.62 -22.90
N GLN A 266 19.32 4.92 -24.14
CA GLN A 266 19.85 6.25 -24.49
C GLN A 266 18.80 7.35 -24.23
N GLN A 267 17.53 7.11 -24.57
CA GLN A 267 16.45 8.05 -24.27
C GLN A 267 16.20 8.16 -22.76
N LEU A 268 16.25 7.05 -22.02
CA LEU A 268 16.13 7.02 -20.56
C LEU A 268 17.23 7.88 -19.90
N VAL A 269 18.49 7.72 -20.32
CA VAL A 269 19.62 8.52 -19.80
C VAL A 269 19.41 10.00 -20.12
N LYS A 270 18.90 10.34 -21.30
CA LYS A 270 18.59 11.73 -21.67
C LYS A 270 17.52 12.32 -20.74
N GLU A 271 16.39 11.66 -20.55
CA GLU A 271 15.30 12.08 -19.65
C GLU A 271 15.82 12.21 -18.20
N ALA A 272 16.63 11.26 -17.74
CA ALA A 272 17.18 11.25 -16.39
C ALA A 272 18.15 12.40 -16.10
N ASN A 273 18.93 12.85 -17.10
CA ASN A 273 19.81 14.01 -16.98
C ASN A 273 19.04 15.35 -16.85
N GLU A 274 17.77 15.38 -17.24
CA GLU A 274 16.90 16.56 -17.07
C GLU A 274 16.21 16.60 -15.69
N PHE A 275 16.32 15.51 -14.90
CA PHE A 275 15.64 15.34 -13.61
C PHE A 275 16.23 16.26 -12.53
N LYS A 276 15.38 17.02 -11.85
CA LYS A 276 15.78 18.05 -10.89
C LYS A 276 15.40 17.65 -9.47
N LEU A 277 16.42 17.56 -8.60
CA LEU A 277 16.20 17.35 -7.17
C LEU A 277 15.41 18.52 -6.55
N GLY A 278 14.49 18.21 -5.65
CA GLY A 278 13.59 19.17 -5.02
C GLY A 278 12.37 19.56 -5.87
N VAL A 279 12.38 19.25 -7.17
CA VAL A 279 11.27 19.51 -8.09
C VAL A 279 10.62 18.19 -8.53
N ASP A 280 11.41 17.32 -9.18
CA ASP A 280 10.93 16.04 -9.70
C ASP A 280 11.09 14.90 -8.68
N MET A 281 11.97 15.08 -7.70
CA MET A 281 12.27 14.08 -6.67
C MET A 281 12.67 14.75 -5.36
N GLY A 282 12.16 14.19 -4.24
CA GLY A 282 12.49 14.60 -2.88
C GLY A 282 13.72 13.91 -2.31
N THR A 283 13.85 13.92 -0.97
CA THR A 283 14.98 13.37 -0.20
C THR A 283 14.75 11.91 0.19
N ILE A 284 15.84 11.24 0.57
CA ILE A 284 15.80 9.99 1.32
C ILE A 284 15.40 10.29 2.77
N ILE A 285 14.63 9.40 3.38
CA ILE A 285 14.00 9.61 4.70
C ILE A 285 15.00 9.76 5.85
N SER A 286 16.13 9.08 5.79
CA SER A 286 17.12 9.09 6.89
C SER A 286 18.54 8.84 6.40
N LYS A 287 19.52 9.15 7.26
CA LYS A 287 20.93 8.87 6.99
C LYS A 287 21.20 7.38 6.81
N GLU A 288 20.60 6.55 7.63
CA GLU A 288 20.75 5.08 7.57
C GLU A 288 20.24 4.53 6.25
N ALA A 289 19.11 5.06 5.75
CA ALA A 289 18.57 4.69 4.44
C ALA A 289 19.48 5.18 3.32
N PHE A 290 19.98 6.42 3.40
CA PHE A 290 20.93 6.98 2.43
C PHE A 290 22.22 6.14 2.36
N ASP A 291 22.84 5.86 3.50
CA ASP A 291 24.07 5.06 3.56
C ASP A 291 23.86 3.64 3.01
N ARG A 292 22.71 3.03 3.31
CA ARG A 292 22.34 1.71 2.79
C ARG A 292 22.17 1.71 1.27
N ILE A 293 21.49 2.71 0.72
CA ILE A 293 21.25 2.82 -0.72
C ILE A 293 22.59 3.04 -1.45
N THR A 294 23.43 3.95 -0.93
CA THR A 294 24.77 4.22 -1.48
C THR A 294 25.63 2.97 -1.50
N LYS A 295 25.55 2.15 -0.43
CA LYS A 295 26.27 0.88 -0.37
C LYS A 295 25.88 -0.09 -1.49
N TYR A 296 24.60 -0.19 -1.88
CA TYR A 296 24.18 -1.01 -3.01
C TYR A 296 24.76 -0.52 -4.33
N ILE A 297 24.89 0.80 -4.52
CA ILE A 297 25.52 1.37 -5.71
C ILE A 297 27.02 1.03 -5.73
N ASP A 298 27.70 1.22 -4.61
CA ASP A 298 29.15 0.91 -4.47
C ASP A 298 29.45 -0.58 -4.69
N GLU A 299 28.57 -1.46 -4.19
CA GLU A 299 28.71 -2.90 -4.38
C GLU A 299 28.48 -3.31 -5.84
N ALA A 300 27.45 -2.74 -6.50
CA ALA A 300 27.19 -3.01 -7.91
C ALA A 300 28.36 -2.54 -8.81
N GLU A 301 28.93 -1.37 -8.55
CA GLU A 301 30.11 -0.85 -9.24
C GLU A 301 31.31 -1.79 -9.08
N LYS A 302 31.59 -2.25 -7.87
CA LYS A 302 32.67 -3.21 -7.59
C LYS A 302 32.47 -4.57 -8.26
N MET A 303 31.22 -4.98 -8.44
CA MET A 303 30.84 -6.22 -9.12
C MET A 303 30.91 -6.08 -10.64
N GLY A 304 31.08 -4.87 -11.19
CA GLY A 304 31.30 -4.61 -12.59
C GLY A 304 30.08 -4.06 -13.35
N ALA A 305 29.09 -3.47 -12.63
CA ALA A 305 28.01 -2.74 -13.29
C ALA A 305 28.52 -1.49 -14.01
N ASP A 306 27.97 -1.21 -15.17
CA ASP A 306 28.20 0.05 -15.87
C ASP A 306 27.30 1.14 -15.28
N ILE A 307 27.89 2.17 -14.66
CA ILE A 307 27.13 3.29 -14.11
C ILE A 307 26.84 4.29 -15.22
N LEU A 308 25.63 4.28 -15.76
CA LEU A 308 25.23 5.22 -16.82
C LEU A 308 24.93 6.62 -16.26
N ILE A 309 24.38 6.68 -15.05
CA ILE A 309 24.17 7.91 -14.26
C ILE A 309 24.49 7.59 -12.81
N ASP A 310 25.27 8.44 -12.16
CA ASP A 310 25.69 8.32 -10.77
C ASP A 310 25.05 9.42 -9.91
N GLY A 311 24.09 9.06 -9.08
CA GLY A 311 23.39 9.98 -8.19
C GLY A 311 24.10 10.28 -6.88
N ARG A 312 25.21 9.59 -6.54
CA ARG A 312 25.91 9.73 -5.26
C ARG A 312 26.45 11.14 -4.99
N ASN A 313 26.83 11.85 -6.06
CA ASN A 313 27.41 13.19 -6.00
C ASN A 313 26.45 14.28 -6.46
N ALA A 314 25.14 14.04 -6.38
CA ALA A 314 24.15 15.00 -6.80
C ALA A 314 24.18 16.28 -5.92
N THR A 315 24.05 17.44 -6.55
CA THR A 315 24.04 18.73 -5.83
C THR A 315 22.67 18.94 -5.17
N PRO A 316 22.61 19.15 -3.85
CA PRO A 316 21.38 19.48 -3.16
C PRO A 316 20.74 20.78 -3.68
N PRO A 317 19.42 20.93 -3.64
CA PRO A 317 18.77 22.22 -3.88
C PRO A 317 19.23 23.27 -2.89
N LYS A 318 19.34 24.51 -3.37
CA LYS A 318 19.69 25.65 -2.54
C LYS A 318 18.69 25.81 -1.37
N ASP A 319 19.19 26.14 -0.18
CA ASP A 319 18.46 26.30 1.08
C ASP A 319 17.93 24.99 1.68
N TYR A 320 18.26 23.81 1.07
CA TYR A 320 17.87 22.48 1.54
C TYR A 320 19.06 21.50 1.65
N GLU A 321 20.27 22.01 1.77
CA GLU A 321 21.54 21.25 1.73
C GLU A 321 21.64 20.21 2.85
N ASN A 322 20.91 20.39 3.95
CA ASN A 322 20.91 19.47 5.10
C ASN A 322 20.06 18.19 4.90
N GLY A 323 19.37 18.05 3.76
CA GLY A 323 18.61 16.84 3.43
C GLY A 323 19.53 15.70 2.95
N TYR A 324 19.03 14.48 3.01
CA TYR A 324 19.72 13.29 2.47
C TYR A 324 19.41 13.15 0.97
N TRP A 325 20.08 13.96 0.17
CA TRP A 325 19.87 14.04 -1.27
C TRP A 325 20.68 12.99 -2.03
N LEU A 326 19.98 12.13 -2.74
CA LEU A 326 20.57 11.16 -3.67
C LEU A 326 19.94 11.38 -5.05
N GLY A 327 20.76 11.54 -6.07
CA GLY A 327 20.30 11.73 -7.45
C GLY A 327 19.86 10.41 -8.09
N VAL A 328 19.36 10.54 -9.32
CA VAL A 328 19.04 9.39 -10.16
C VAL A 328 20.30 8.54 -10.36
N THR A 329 20.18 7.23 -10.14
CA THR A 329 21.25 6.28 -10.44
C THR A 329 20.73 5.21 -11.40
N ILE A 330 21.47 4.97 -12.49
CA ILE A 330 21.15 3.94 -13.48
C ILE A 330 22.36 3.03 -13.63
N LEU A 331 22.17 1.75 -13.29
CA LEU A 331 23.16 0.69 -13.39
C LEU A 331 22.81 -0.22 -14.58
N ASP A 332 23.72 -0.44 -15.50
CA ASP A 332 23.55 -1.33 -16.65
C ASP A 332 24.44 -2.57 -16.54
N ASN A 333 24.19 -3.57 -17.36
CA ASN A 333 24.88 -4.85 -17.35
C ASN A 333 24.89 -5.55 -15.98
N VAL A 334 23.80 -5.37 -15.22
CA VAL A 334 23.64 -5.99 -13.90
C VAL A 334 23.33 -7.48 -14.07
N SER A 335 24.01 -8.33 -13.29
CA SER A 335 23.65 -9.76 -13.24
C SER A 335 22.42 -9.99 -12.38
N PRO A 336 21.52 -10.92 -12.77
CA PRO A 336 20.27 -11.19 -12.02
C PRO A 336 20.48 -11.67 -10.58
N ASP A 337 21.65 -12.22 -10.24
CA ASP A 337 22.02 -12.74 -8.93
C ASP A 337 22.69 -11.70 -8.01
N TRP A 338 22.92 -10.48 -8.47
CA TRP A 338 23.53 -9.44 -7.65
C TRP A 338 22.55 -8.84 -6.63
N PRO A 339 23.03 -8.37 -5.46
CA PRO A 339 22.15 -7.77 -4.44
C PRO A 339 21.28 -6.63 -4.97
N CYS A 340 21.82 -5.77 -5.84
CA CYS A 340 21.07 -4.67 -6.45
C CYS A 340 19.92 -5.12 -7.37
N ALA A 341 19.95 -6.38 -7.86
CA ALA A 341 18.87 -6.98 -8.64
C ALA A 341 17.89 -7.79 -7.79
N GLN A 342 18.34 -8.35 -6.66
CA GLN A 342 17.55 -9.27 -5.83
C GLN A 342 16.88 -8.60 -4.63
N GLU A 343 17.55 -7.63 -4.00
CA GLU A 343 17.10 -7.04 -2.75
C GLU A 343 16.39 -5.71 -2.97
N GLU A 344 15.44 -5.38 -2.09
CA GLU A 344 14.73 -4.11 -2.12
C GLU A 344 15.64 -2.96 -1.68
N ILE A 345 16.12 -2.15 -2.63
CA ILE A 345 16.99 -1.01 -2.35
C ILE A 345 16.23 0.12 -1.66
N PHE A 346 15.00 0.39 -2.07
CA PHE A 346 14.14 1.46 -1.58
C PHE A 346 14.78 2.86 -1.71
N GLY A 347 15.29 3.12 -2.91
CA GLY A 347 16.01 4.34 -3.28
C GLY A 347 15.97 4.59 -4.80
N PRO A 348 16.47 5.75 -5.30
CA PRO A 348 16.40 6.15 -6.70
C PRO A 348 17.45 5.44 -7.56
N VAL A 349 17.39 4.11 -7.58
CA VAL A 349 18.34 3.24 -8.30
C VAL A 349 17.55 2.32 -9.22
N LEU A 350 17.86 2.38 -10.52
CA LEU A 350 17.36 1.47 -11.53
C LEU A 350 18.50 0.53 -11.98
N SER A 351 18.31 -0.77 -11.83
CA SER A 351 19.21 -1.81 -12.33
C SER A 351 18.69 -2.34 -13.66
N ILE A 352 19.54 -2.40 -14.69
CA ILE A 352 19.22 -2.92 -16.01
C ILE A 352 19.90 -4.27 -16.19
N ILE A 353 19.11 -5.29 -16.42
CA ILE A 353 19.55 -6.65 -16.76
C ILE A 353 19.34 -6.85 -18.26
N ARG A 354 20.34 -7.36 -18.96
CA ARG A 354 20.29 -7.65 -20.38
C ARG A 354 19.99 -9.13 -20.61
N THR A 355 19.04 -9.45 -21.49
CA THR A 355 18.68 -10.84 -21.86
C THR A 355 18.59 -10.97 -23.38
N GLU A 356 18.77 -12.20 -23.87
CA GLU A 356 18.70 -12.49 -25.30
C GLU A 356 17.26 -12.77 -25.77
N SER A 357 16.38 -13.23 -24.86
CA SER A 357 15.02 -13.66 -25.19
C SER A 357 14.00 -13.29 -24.13
N LEU A 358 12.73 -13.25 -24.53
CA LEU A 358 11.59 -13.04 -23.64
C LEU A 358 11.50 -14.16 -22.59
N GLU A 359 11.86 -15.40 -22.96
CA GLU A 359 11.84 -16.55 -22.04
C GLU A 359 12.83 -16.34 -20.88
N GLN A 360 14.04 -15.86 -21.17
CA GLN A 360 15.03 -15.52 -20.14
C GLN A 360 14.54 -14.38 -19.23
N ALA A 361 13.94 -13.33 -19.81
CA ALA A 361 13.37 -12.23 -19.04
C ALA A 361 12.24 -12.68 -18.12
N MET A 362 11.35 -13.52 -18.62
CA MET A 362 10.27 -14.13 -17.83
C MET A 362 10.80 -15.03 -16.71
N LYS A 363 11.86 -15.79 -16.98
CA LYS A 363 12.49 -16.62 -15.95
C LYS A 363 13.05 -15.76 -14.82
N ILE A 364 13.73 -14.65 -15.11
CA ILE A 364 14.27 -13.73 -14.12
C ILE A 364 13.15 -13.14 -13.26
N GLU A 365 12.04 -12.71 -13.88
CA GLU A 365 10.87 -12.20 -13.15
C GLU A 365 10.28 -13.29 -12.25
N ASN A 366 10.07 -14.48 -12.77
CA ASN A 366 9.43 -15.58 -12.06
C ASN A 366 10.29 -16.20 -10.94
N ASP A 367 11.61 -16.16 -11.05
CA ASP A 367 12.54 -16.65 -10.03
C ASP A 367 12.65 -15.68 -8.83
N ASN A 368 12.10 -14.46 -8.93
CA ASN A 368 12.11 -13.48 -7.85
C ASN A 368 11.35 -14.01 -6.63
N THR A 369 11.91 -13.80 -5.43
CA THR A 369 11.27 -14.15 -4.15
C THR A 369 10.05 -13.29 -3.85
N TYR A 370 9.99 -12.08 -4.38
CA TYR A 370 8.87 -11.17 -4.31
C TYR A 370 7.90 -11.37 -5.48
N GLY A 371 6.65 -11.00 -5.29
CA GLY A 371 5.61 -11.08 -6.31
C GLY A 371 4.58 -9.95 -6.18
N ASN A 372 5.04 -8.73 -5.90
CA ASN A 372 4.13 -7.60 -5.75
C ASN A 372 3.60 -7.14 -7.11
N ALA A 373 4.49 -6.72 -8.00
CA ALA A 373 4.12 -6.30 -9.35
C ALA A 373 5.19 -6.64 -10.39
N ALA A 374 4.74 -6.83 -11.63
CA ALA A 374 5.57 -6.87 -12.83
C ALA A 374 4.96 -6.00 -13.92
N ALA A 375 5.76 -5.54 -14.87
CA ALA A 375 5.28 -4.75 -15.99
C ALA A 375 5.97 -5.18 -17.29
N VAL A 376 5.31 -4.90 -18.42
CA VAL A 376 5.90 -5.04 -19.75
C VAL A 376 5.67 -3.79 -20.57
N PHE A 377 6.69 -3.36 -21.30
CA PHE A 377 6.59 -2.30 -22.31
C PHE A 377 6.75 -2.93 -23.70
N THR A 378 5.67 -2.88 -24.48
CA THR A 378 5.56 -3.50 -25.82
C THR A 378 4.40 -2.90 -26.60
N THR A 379 4.48 -2.96 -27.92
CA THR A 379 3.35 -2.70 -28.82
C THR A 379 2.65 -4.00 -29.28
N SER A 380 3.21 -5.18 -28.94
CA SER A 380 2.66 -6.49 -29.30
C SER A 380 1.64 -6.99 -28.27
N GLY A 381 0.40 -7.19 -28.71
CA GLY A 381 -0.65 -7.81 -27.89
C GLY A 381 -0.33 -9.26 -27.51
N GLU A 382 0.43 -9.99 -28.32
CA GLU A 382 0.86 -11.36 -28.02
C GLU A 382 1.86 -11.39 -26.86
N ILE A 383 2.88 -10.52 -26.89
CA ILE A 383 3.86 -10.38 -25.79
C ILE A 383 3.15 -9.96 -24.50
N ALA A 384 2.29 -8.93 -24.59
CA ALA A 384 1.52 -8.46 -23.43
C ALA A 384 0.67 -9.57 -22.81
N LYS A 385 -0.01 -10.38 -23.64
CA LYS A 385 -0.80 -11.52 -23.18
C LYS A 385 0.11 -12.57 -22.53
N THR A 386 1.21 -12.96 -23.17
CA THR A 386 2.17 -13.95 -22.65
C THR A 386 2.66 -13.56 -21.26
N ILE A 387 3.03 -12.28 -21.06
CA ILE A 387 3.50 -11.79 -19.76
C ILE A 387 2.36 -11.80 -18.73
N SER A 388 1.17 -11.32 -19.09
CA SER A 388 0.05 -11.24 -18.16
C SER A 388 -0.43 -12.63 -17.69
N GLU A 389 -0.27 -13.67 -18.50
CA GLU A 389 -0.66 -15.03 -18.16
C GLU A 389 0.42 -15.80 -17.38
N ASN A 390 1.69 -15.43 -17.51
CA ASN A 390 2.81 -16.23 -17.00
C ASN A 390 3.67 -15.53 -15.94
N ALA A 391 3.52 -14.23 -15.70
CA ALA A 391 4.29 -13.52 -14.68
C ALA A 391 3.83 -13.90 -13.27
N SER A 392 4.79 -14.10 -12.35
CA SER A 392 4.56 -14.54 -10.98
C SER A 392 4.35 -13.37 -10.00
N ALA A 393 3.55 -12.38 -10.38
CA ALA A 393 3.23 -11.23 -9.56
C ALA A 393 1.72 -11.00 -9.44
N GLY A 394 1.29 -10.38 -8.34
CA GLY A 394 -0.14 -10.12 -8.07
C GLY A 394 -0.74 -8.99 -8.91
N MET A 395 0.08 -8.07 -9.40
CA MET A 395 -0.34 -6.92 -10.20
C MET A 395 0.52 -6.80 -11.45
N ILE A 396 -0.11 -6.79 -12.64
CA ILE A 396 0.59 -6.76 -13.92
C ILE A 396 0.27 -5.47 -14.66
N GLY A 397 1.32 -4.78 -15.13
CA GLY A 397 1.22 -3.59 -15.96
C GLY A 397 1.56 -3.85 -17.42
N ILE A 398 0.74 -3.35 -18.33
CA ILE A 398 1.05 -3.31 -19.77
C ILE A 398 1.23 -1.84 -20.14
N ASN A 399 2.45 -1.46 -20.49
CA ASN A 399 2.87 -0.07 -20.75
C ASN A 399 2.63 0.88 -19.55
N ILE A 400 2.57 0.31 -18.34
CA ILE A 400 2.45 1.01 -17.05
C ILE A 400 3.43 0.34 -16.09
N GLY A 401 4.48 1.06 -15.67
CA GLY A 401 5.52 0.51 -14.80
C GLY A 401 5.10 0.36 -13.33
N VAL A 402 4.08 1.10 -12.89
CA VAL A 402 3.51 1.03 -11.52
C VAL A 402 2.01 0.72 -11.60
N PRO A 403 1.63 -0.56 -11.76
CA PRO A 403 0.24 -0.97 -12.00
C PRO A 403 -0.58 -1.04 -10.71
N VAL A 404 -0.75 0.06 -9.99
CA VAL A 404 -1.61 0.10 -8.80
C VAL A 404 -3.08 -0.02 -9.21
N PRO A 405 -3.80 -1.05 -8.77
CA PRO A 405 -5.22 -1.20 -9.09
C PRO A 405 -6.03 -0.08 -8.44
N ARG A 406 -7.20 0.20 -9.03
CA ARG A 406 -8.18 1.16 -8.49
C ARG A 406 -9.43 0.41 -8.05
N GLU A 407 -10.08 0.92 -7.02
CA GLU A 407 -11.32 0.36 -6.52
C GLU A 407 -12.36 0.17 -7.67
N PRO A 408 -13.11 -0.92 -7.68
CA PRO A 408 -13.24 -1.93 -6.61
C PRO A 408 -12.18 -3.05 -6.61
N TYR A 409 -11.14 -2.95 -7.45
CA TYR A 409 -10.05 -3.93 -7.49
C TYR A 409 -9.09 -3.71 -6.31
N SER A 410 -8.65 -4.80 -5.71
CA SER A 410 -7.91 -4.76 -4.47
C SER A 410 -6.39 -4.69 -4.69
N PHE A 411 -5.70 -4.00 -3.81
CA PHE A 411 -4.24 -3.94 -3.77
C PHE A 411 -3.68 -5.09 -2.93
N GLY A 412 -2.79 -5.88 -3.52
CA GLY A 412 -2.09 -6.97 -2.86
C GLY A 412 -1.05 -7.61 -3.76
N GLY A 413 -0.23 -8.49 -3.22
CA GLY A 413 0.86 -9.17 -3.92
C GLY A 413 0.84 -10.66 -3.70
N TRP A 414 1.88 -11.34 -4.22
CA TRP A 414 2.14 -12.77 -4.05
C TRP A 414 3.48 -12.99 -3.34
N LYS A 415 3.83 -14.25 -3.09
CA LYS A 415 5.11 -14.68 -2.53
C LYS A 415 5.47 -13.90 -1.24
N GLU A 416 6.73 -13.49 -1.07
CA GLU A 416 7.19 -12.76 0.13
C GLU A 416 6.76 -11.28 0.18
N SER A 417 6.04 -10.79 -0.84
CA SER A 417 5.42 -9.47 -0.78
C SER A 417 4.14 -9.44 0.04
N LYS A 418 3.58 -10.61 0.43
CA LYS A 418 2.36 -10.68 1.22
C LYS A 418 2.31 -11.92 2.11
N TYR A 419 1.91 -11.72 3.35
CA TYR A 419 1.57 -12.77 4.31
C TYR A 419 0.09 -12.61 4.71
N GLY A 420 -0.66 -13.70 4.63
CA GLY A 420 -2.10 -13.73 4.87
C GLY A 420 -2.91 -13.87 3.58
N HIS A 421 -4.22 -14.07 3.74
CA HIS A 421 -5.16 -14.27 2.64
C HIS A 421 -5.96 -13.00 2.36
N GLY A 422 -6.31 -12.77 1.09
CA GLY A 422 -7.00 -11.57 0.63
C GLY A 422 -6.04 -10.40 0.36
N ASP A 423 -6.61 -9.23 0.13
CA ASP A 423 -5.91 -7.99 -0.20
C ASP A 423 -6.48 -6.82 0.61
N ILE A 424 -5.77 -5.68 0.66
CA ILE A 424 -6.04 -4.67 1.70
C ILE A 424 -7.14 -3.67 1.33
N THR A 425 -7.38 -3.43 0.04
CA THR A 425 -8.38 -2.46 -0.44
C THR A 425 -9.54 -3.13 -1.17
N GLY A 426 -10.47 -2.35 -1.69
CA GLY A 426 -11.58 -2.84 -2.51
C GLY A 426 -12.45 -3.89 -1.82
N LYS A 427 -13.02 -4.79 -2.61
CA LYS A 427 -13.91 -5.86 -2.08
C LYS A 427 -13.19 -6.83 -1.14
N SER A 428 -11.92 -7.12 -1.40
CA SER A 428 -11.14 -8.00 -0.54
C SER A 428 -10.91 -7.39 0.85
N GLY A 429 -10.65 -6.08 0.92
CA GLY A 429 -10.55 -5.34 2.18
C GLY A 429 -11.85 -5.43 3.01
N VAL A 430 -13.02 -5.39 2.35
CA VAL A 430 -14.29 -5.59 3.04
C VAL A 430 -14.37 -6.97 3.70
N HIS A 431 -14.01 -8.02 2.97
CA HIS A 431 -13.97 -9.39 3.53
C HIS A 431 -12.94 -9.53 4.66
N PHE A 432 -11.83 -8.81 4.57
CA PHE A 432 -10.82 -8.81 5.63
C PHE A 432 -11.35 -8.21 6.94
N TRP A 433 -12.16 -7.14 6.86
CA TRP A 433 -12.69 -6.42 8.03
C TRP A 433 -14.08 -6.89 8.51
N THR A 434 -14.65 -7.97 7.93
CA THR A 434 -15.99 -8.45 8.30
C THR A 434 -16.04 -9.96 8.48
N ASN A 435 -16.99 -10.43 9.25
CA ASN A 435 -17.43 -11.82 9.29
C ASN A 435 -18.72 -11.99 8.48
N LEU A 436 -18.86 -13.15 7.83
CA LEU A 436 -20.10 -13.54 7.16
C LEU A 436 -20.99 -14.32 8.11
N LYS A 437 -22.17 -13.77 8.45
CA LYS A 437 -23.21 -14.44 9.22
C LYS A 437 -24.23 -15.04 8.27
N LYS A 438 -24.57 -16.31 8.45
CA LYS A 438 -25.60 -17.00 7.69
C LYS A 438 -26.75 -17.33 8.67
N VAL A 439 -27.97 -16.93 8.29
CA VAL A 439 -29.17 -17.24 9.07
C VAL A 439 -30.09 -18.09 8.19
N THR A 440 -30.31 -19.33 8.60
CA THR A 440 -31.27 -20.24 7.95
C THR A 440 -32.54 -20.26 8.78
N ALA A 441 -33.63 -19.88 8.14
CA ALA A 441 -34.94 -19.77 8.83
C ALA A 441 -35.98 -20.64 8.13
N ARG A 442 -36.76 -21.34 8.92
CA ARG A 442 -38.01 -22.02 8.53
C ARG A 442 -39.12 -21.55 9.46
N TRP A 443 -40.13 -20.94 8.90
CA TRP A 443 -41.31 -20.52 9.67
C TRP A 443 -42.35 -21.63 9.61
N PRO A 444 -42.87 -22.10 10.74
CA PRO A 444 -43.96 -23.05 10.75
C PRO A 444 -45.23 -22.44 10.18
N GLU A 445 -46.03 -23.22 9.45
CA GLU A 445 -47.35 -22.79 9.05
C GLU A 445 -48.18 -22.60 10.31
N SER A 446 -48.75 -21.42 10.50
CA SER A 446 -49.64 -21.14 11.64
C SER A 446 -51.06 -21.48 11.24
N GLU A 447 -51.69 -22.40 11.98
CA GLU A 447 -53.12 -22.71 11.82
C GLU A 447 -54.02 -21.57 12.36
N GLU A 448 -53.51 -20.71 13.22
CA GLU A 448 -54.19 -19.49 13.68
C GLU A 448 -53.66 -18.25 12.97
N PRO A 449 -54.41 -17.73 12.00
CA PRO A 449 -53.97 -16.52 11.32
C PRO A 449 -53.97 -15.37 12.33
N TRP A 450 -52.81 -14.68 12.45
CA TRP A 450 -52.61 -13.38 13.11
C TRP A 450 -53.66 -12.31 12.67
N LYS A 451 -54.50 -12.61 11.66
CA LYS A 451 -55.67 -11.87 11.24
C LYS A 451 -56.67 -11.56 12.36
N LYS A 452 -56.58 -12.23 13.51
CA LYS A 452 -57.37 -11.87 14.71
C LYS A 452 -56.93 -10.58 15.41
N TYR A 453 -55.74 -10.04 15.04
CA TYR A 453 -55.14 -8.87 15.68
C TYR A 453 -55.10 -7.62 14.79
N PHE A 454 -55.60 -7.69 13.54
CA PHE A 454 -55.73 -6.57 12.61
C PHE A 454 -57.15 -6.41 12.12
#